data_91502659991bc7b05182efba6234dd7a
#
_entry.id   91502659991bc7b05182efba6234dd7a
#
_cell.length_a   1.000
_cell.length_b   1.000
_cell.length_c   1.000
_cell.angle_alpha   90.00
_cell.angle_beta   90.00
_cell.angle_gamma   90.00
#
_symmetry.space_group_name_H-M   'P 1'
#
loop_
_entity.id
_entity.type
_entity.pdbx_description
1 polymer ?
#
loop_
_entity_poly.entity_id
_entity_poly.type
_entity_poly.pdbx_seq_one_letter_code
_entity_poly.pdbx_strand_id
1 'polypeptide(L)'
;HGHAWERECSVELIHPDGSEGFSVNGGLRIRGGWSRHPEFPKHAFRLFFRSDYGDAKLHYPLFGEEGVEVFDKIDLRCAQNYSWANGDGRNTYLRDVFSRDTQRDMNQPYTRSRYYHLYLNGLYWGVFQTQERSEARFAESYFGGQVENYDVLKVNTENYNYTLEATDGNSDHWFEIYNMWFESNQEYFSLEGRDQFGNPMKGGQVHVDIDNLIDYMLVIFYTGNFDSPTASFMNNKRPNNFYAIDDRTDYSRGFQFYAHDAEHTMFAEAFDPAYGLQEDRVNLHMRTDGSHMDVADFSAFHPQWLHFKLTYNDEYRMRFRDRAHKHLSGGGSLTLAKLEERLNEREEQIDKAIIAESARWGDAKRASPYTRDD
;
A
#
# COMPACT_ATOMS: atom_id res chain seq x y z
N HIS A 1 -23.96 -1.15 -0.90
CA HIS A 1 -22.55 -0.88 -1.27
C HIS A 1 -22.10 -1.81 -2.40
N GLY A 2 -20.86 -1.70 -2.85
CA GLY A 2 -20.32 -2.46 -3.99
C GLY A 2 -20.49 -1.74 -5.33
N HIS A 3 -20.19 -2.44 -6.43
CA HIS A 3 -20.14 -1.84 -7.77
C HIS A 3 -21.47 -1.18 -8.21
N ALA A 4 -22.60 -1.74 -7.81
CA ALA A 4 -23.92 -1.21 -8.12
C ALA A 4 -24.29 0.10 -7.36
N TRP A 5 -23.46 0.53 -6.43
CA TRP A 5 -23.71 1.71 -5.58
C TRP A 5 -22.85 2.91 -5.96
N GLU A 6 -22.40 3.01 -7.20
CA GLU A 6 -21.83 4.24 -7.72
C GLU A 6 -22.93 5.29 -7.90
N ARG A 7 -22.67 6.50 -7.44
CA ARG A 7 -23.59 7.63 -7.53
C ARG A 7 -22.89 8.79 -8.18
N GLU A 8 -23.61 9.47 -9.06
CA GLU A 8 -23.17 10.73 -9.63
C GLU A 8 -22.99 11.78 -8.53
N CYS A 9 -21.92 12.55 -8.63
CA CYS A 9 -21.61 13.67 -7.74
C CYS A 9 -20.84 14.76 -8.48
N SER A 10 -20.90 15.98 -7.96
CA SER A 10 -19.96 17.05 -8.31
C SER A 10 -18.80 17.03 -7.30
N VAL A 11 -17.59 17.16 -7.79
CA VAL A 11 -16.36 17.19 -7.00
C VAL A 11 -15.69 18.52 -7.22
N GLU A 12 -15.44 19.25 -6.15
CA GLU A 12 -14.80 20.56 -6.19
C GLU A 12 -13.60 20.57 -5.25
N LEU A 13 -12.47 21.07 -5.73
CA LEU A 13 -11.28 21.36 -4.93
C LEU A 13 -11.17 22.87 -4.73
N ILE A 14 -11.15 23.30 -3.49
CA ILE A 14 -11.03 24.71 -3.10
C ILE A 14 -9.75 24.87 -2.31
N HIS A 15 -8.87 25.77 -2.74
CA HIS A 15 -7.68 26.14 -2.01
C HIS A 15 -7.95 27.33 -1.08
N PRO A 16 -7.45 27.30 0.18
CA PRO A 16 -7.70 28.38 1.13
C PRO A 16 -7.08 29.71 0.76
N ASP A 17 -6.02 29.69 -0.06
CA ASP A 17 -5.33 30.88 -0.57
C ASP A 17 -5.96 31.48 -1.82
N GLY A 18 -7.04 30.87 -2.34
CA GLY A 18 -7.74 31.29 -3.54
C GLY A 18 -7.05 30.91 -4.85
N SER A 19 -6.00 30.08 -4.81
CA SER A 19 -5.42 29.51 -6.02
C SER A 19 -6.42 28.60 -6.75
N GLU A 20 -6.18 28.38 -8.05
CA GLU A 20 -7.08 27.64 -8.90
C GLU A 20 -7.16 26.17 -8.48
N GLY A 21 -8.36 25.70 -8.15
CA GLY A 21 -8.70 24.30 -7.94
C GLY A 21 -9.38 23.70 -9.16
N PHE A 22 -10.31 22.79 -8.95
CA PHE A 22 -11.14 22.24 -10.03
C PHE A 22 -12.59 22.03 -9.58
N SER A 23 -13.48 21.95 -10.55
CA SER A 23 -14.87 21.52 -10.37
C SER A 23 -15.25 20.60 -11.51
N VAL A 24 -15.52 19.32 -11.20
CA VAL A 24 -15.83 18.28 -12.20
C VAL A 24 -16.95 17.38 -11.70
N ASN A 25 -17.70 16.79 -12.62
CA ASN A 25 -18.63 15.72 -12.28
C ASN A 25 -17.90 14.36 -12.26
N GLY A 26 -18.38 13.47 -11.42
CA GLY A 26 -17.82 12.12 -11.30
C GLY A 26 -18.77 11.15 -10.64
N GLY A 27 -18.34 9.91 -10.55
CA GLY A 27 -19.01 8.88 -9.76
C GLY A 27 -18.35 8.73 -8.41
N LEU A 28 -19.14 8.52 -7.36
CA LEU A 28 -18.66 8.27 -6.01
C LEU A 28 -19.12 6.92 -5.50
N ARG A 29 -18.20 6.14 -4.94
CA ARG A 29 -18.51 4.90 -4.20
C ARG A 29 -17.89 4.93 -2.80
N ILE A 30 -18.58 4.30 -1.85
CA ILE A 30 -17.96 3.86 -0.60
C ILE A 30 -17.02 2.70 -0.94
N ARG A 31 -15.74 2.82 -0.52
CA ARG A 31 -14.70 1.82 -0.76
C ARG A 31 -14.28 1.11 0.53
N GLY A 32 -13.48 0.05 0.35
CA GLY A 32 -12.88 -0.74 1.42
C GLY A 32 -13.47 -2.15 1.50
N GLY A 33 -12.92 -2.96 2.38
CA GLY A 33 -13.44 -4.27 2.79
C GLY A 33 -14.29 -4.12 4.06
N TRP A 34 -13.66 -4.37 5.19
CA TRP A 34 -14.23 -4.22 6.53
C TRP A 34 -14.75 -2.81 6.82
N SER A 35 -14.02 -1.78 6.36
CA SER A 35 -14.36 -0.35 6.53
C SER A 35 -15.72 0.07 5.95
N ARG A 36 -16.40 -0.78 5.18
CA ARG A 36 -17.77 -0.52 4.70
C ARG A 36 -18.86 -0.96 5.68
N HIS A 37 -18.48 -1.58 6.79
CA HIS A 37 -19.44 -2.06 7.78
C HIS A 37 -20.21 -0.88 8.41
N PRO A 38 -21.53 -1.02 8.68
CA PRO A 38 -22.36 0.09 9.20
C PRO A 38 -21.92 0.65 10.55
N GLU A 39 -21.10 -0.06 11.31
CA GLU A 39 -20.56 0.43 12.59
C GLU A 39 -19.51 1.54 12.43
N PHE A 40 -18.93 1.67 11.21
CA PHE A 40 -17.96 2.71 10.90
C PHE A 40 -18.65 3.90 10.22
N PRO A 41 -18.93 4.99 10.93
CA PRO A 41 -19.69 6.11 10.35
C PRO A 41 -18.88 6.93 9.35
N LYS A 42 -17.56 6.91 9.45
CA LYS A 42 -16.63 7.62 8.55
C LYS A 42 -16.06 6.65 7.53
N HIS A 43 -16.72 6.57 6.36
CA HIS A 43 -16.29 5.71 5.28
C HIS A 43 -15.26 6.38 4.37
N ALA A 44 -14.35 5.57 3.81
CA ALA A 44 -13.52 5.96 2.69
C ALA A 44 -14.32 5.91 1.37
N PHE A 45 -13.93 6.78 0.41
CA PHE A 45 -14.60 6.90 -0.88
C PHE A 45 -13.64 6.64 -2.02
N ARG A 46 -14.22 6.35 -3.19
CA ARG A 46 -13.53 6.36 -4.48
C ARG A 46 -14.30 7.25 -5.43
N LEU A 47 -13.57 8.17 -6.04
CA LEU A 47 -14.03 9.00 -7.14
C LEU A 47 -13.68 8.32 -8.46
N PHE A 48 -14.61 8.38 -9.41
CA PHE A 48 -14.45 7.87 -10.77
C PHE A 48 -14.72 9.01 -11.74
N PHE A 49 -13.78 9.26 -12.63
CA PHE A 49 -13.94 10.22 -13.70
C PHE A 49 -14.21 9.45 -14.99
N ARG A 50 -15.45 9.56 -15.49
CA ARG A 50 -15.96 8.79 -16.64
C ARG A 50 -16.84 9.67 -17.51
N SER A 51 -16.85 9.38 -18.82
CA SER A 51 -17.71 10.06 -19.80
C SER A 51 -19.19 10.02 -19.47
N ASP A 52 -19.65 9.04 -18.67
CA ASP A 52 -21.04 8.94 -18.21
C ASP A 52 -21.45 10.10 -17.29
N TYR A 53 -20.50 10.76 -16.63
CA TYR A 53 -20.72 11.85 -15.68
C TYR A 53 -20.26 13.22 -16.20
N GLY A 54 -19.41 13.25 -17.20
CA GLY A 54 -18.80 14.46 -17.73
C GLY A 54 -17.46 14.18 -18.37
N ASP A 55 -16.40 14.82 -17.90
CA ASP A 55 -15.05 14.54 -18.38
C ASP A 55 -14.61 13.12 -18.00
N ALA A 56 -14.08 12.38 -18.99
CA ALA A 56 -13.63 11.00 -18.79
C ALA A 56 -12.42 10.88 -17.87
N LYS A 57 -11.78 12.00 -17.53
CA LYS A 57 -10.61 12.09 -16.65
C LYS A 57 -10.59 13.41 -15.89
N LEU A 58 -10.03 13.40 -14.70
CA LEU A 58 -9.60 14.60 -14.00
C LEU A 58 -8.26 15.04 -14.60
N HIS A 59 -8.17 16.29 -15.06
CA HIS A 59 -6.96 16.95 -15.49
C HIS A 59 -6.58 18.00 -14.46
N TYR A 60 -5.73 17.61 -13.51
CA TYR A 60 -5.27 18.49 -12.43
C TYR A 60 -4.02 17.93 -11.77
N PRO A 61 -2.98 18.73 -11.46
CA PRO A 61 -1.74 18.29 -10.83
C PRO A 61 -1.95 18.02 -9.31
N LEU A 62 -2.78 17.02 -8.97
CA LEU A 62 -3.24 16.71 -7.61
C LEU A 62 -2.07 16.47 -6.63
N PHE A 63 -0.95 15.99 -7.14
CA PHE A 63 0.27 15.72 -6.37
C PHE A 63 1.43 16.68 -6.69
N GLY A 64 1.15 17.78 -7.40
CA GLY A 64 2.17 18.72 -7.86
C GLY A 64 3.18 18.06 -8.79
N GLU A 65 4.44 18.49 -8.72
CA GLU A 65 5.53 17.94 -9.55
C GLU A 65 5.88 16.47 -9.23
N GLU A 66 5.38 15.94 -8.12
CA GLU A 66 5.63 14.57 -7.68
C GLU A 66 4.83 13.53 -8.47
N GLY A 67 3.71 13.92 -9.08
CA GLY A 67 2.77 13.03 -9.72
C GLY A 67 2.36 13.42 -11.13
N VAL A 68 1.54 12.57 -11.74
CA VAL A 68 0.89 12.86 -13.02
C VAL A 68 -0.27 13.84 -12.83
N GLU A 69 -0.75 14.41 -13.94
CA GLU A 69 -1.85 15.39 -13.94
C GLU A 69 -3.18 14.81 -14.42
N VAL A 70 -3.22 13.53 -14.78
CA VAL A 70 -4.40 12.92 -15.41
C VAL A 70 -4.81 11.67 -14.65
N PHE A 71 -6.05 11.67 -14.13
CA PHE A 71 -6.58 10.57 -13.33
C PHE A 71 -7.93 10.10 -13.85
N ASP A 72 -8.14 8.79 -13.90
CA ASP A 72 -9.45 8.18 -14.16
C ASP A 72 -10.22 7.91 -12.84
N LYS A 73 -9.49 7.79 -11.72
CA LYS A 73 -10.04 7.62 -10.38
C LYS A 73 -9.06 8.04 -9.30
N ILE A 74 -9.57 8.41 -8.14
CA ILE A 74 -8.80 8.73 -6.93
C ILE A 74 -9.52 8.15 -5.72
N ASP A 75 -8.77 7.53 -4.82
CA ASP A 75 -9.28 7.14 -3.51
C ASP A 75 -9.19 8.30 -2.53
N LEU A 76 -10.27 8.53 -1.79
CA LEU A 76 -10.31 9.37 -0.61
C LEU A 76 -10.33 8.47 0.63
N ARG A 77 -9.19 8.29 1.25
CA ARG A 77 -9.05 7.46 2.44
C ARG A 77 -9.25 8.27 3.71
N CYS A 78 -9.82 7.63 4.72
CA CYS A 78 -9.81 8.09 6.09
C CYS A 78 -9.23 6.99 6.98
N ALA A 79 -8.78 7.33 8.17
CA ALA A 79 -8.46 6.34 9.19
C ALA A 79 -9.72 5.52 9.50
N GLN A 80 -9.57 4.21 9.68
CA GLN A 80 -10.70 3.32 9.87
C GLN A 80 -10.55 2.45 11.12
N ASN A 81 -9.58 1.53 11.19
CA ASN A 81 -9.45 0.64 12.34
C ASN A 81 -9.16 1.40 13.64
N TYR A 82 -8.40 2.47 13.56
CA TYR A 82 -7.97 3.31 14.69
C TYR A 82 -8.57 4.71 14.60
N SER A 83 -9.81 4.82 14.18
CA SER A 83 -10.48 6.10 13.97
C SER A 83 -11.14 6.61 15.22
N TRP A 84 -11.04 7.91 15.48
CA TRP A 84 -11.84 8.59 16.51
C TRP A 84 -13.34 8.45 16.24
N ALA A 85 -13.76 8.43 14.98
CA ALA A 85 -15.14 8.13 14.61
C ALA A 85 -15.61 6.74 15.07
N ASN A 86 -14.67 5.83 15.33
CA ASN A 86 -14.92 4.50 15.88
C ASN A 86 -14.61 4.40 17.39
N GLY A 87 -14.18 5.48 18.03
CA GLY A 87 -13.86 5.54 19.46
C GLY A 87 -12.47 5.02 19.82
N ASP A 88 -11.57 4.89 18.85
CA ASP A 88 -10.20 4.43 19.08
C ASP A 88 -9.23 5.61 19.10
N GLY A 89 -8.53 5.79 20.22
CA GLY A 89 -7.56 6.87 20.43
C GLY A 89 -6.17 6.64 19.81
N ARG A 90 -5.91 5.46 19.25
CA ARG A 90 -4.61 5.13 18.65
C ARG A 90 -4.45 5.69 17.22
N ASN A 91 -5.34 6.58 16.82
CA ASN A 91 -5.34 7.19 15.51
C ASN A 91 -4.22 8.22 15.37
N THR A 92 -3.35 8.04 14.39
CA THR A 92 -2.29 9.00 14.05
C THR A 92 -2.49 9.66 12.69
N TYR A 93 -3.40 9.17 11.86
CA TYR A 93 -3.59 9.57 10.44
C TYR A 93 -2.38 9.38 9.52
N LEU A 94 -1.22 8.96 10.05
CA LEU A 94 0.08 9.00 9.36
C LEU A 94 0.57 7.63 8.89
N ARG A 95 0.23 6.53 9.58
CA ARG A 95 0.87 5.22 9.40
C ARG A 95 0.89 4.70 7.96
N ASP A 96 -0.25 4.75 7.27
CA ASP A 96 -0.34 4.28 5.88
C ASP A 96 0.51 5.14 4.94
N VAL A 97 0.43 6.47 5.08
CA VAL A 97 1.21 7.42 4.28
C VAL A 97 2.71 7.25 4.56
N PHE A 98 3.09 7.13 5.82
CA PHE A 98 4.48 6.91 6.25
C PHE A 98 5.11 5.68 5.58
N SER A 99 4.39 4.57 5.51
CA SER A 99 4.89 3.35 4.87
C SER A 99 5.11 3.53 3.38
N ARG A 100 4.24 4.26 2.68
CA ARG A 100 4.37 4.56 1.25
C ARG A 100 5.48 5.58 0.98
N ASP A 101 5.59 6.62 1.80
CA ASP A 101 6.69 7.58 1.72
C ASP A 101 8.05 6.92 2.02
N THR A 102 8.05 5.87 2.85
CA THR A 102 9.27 5.07 3.08
C THR A 102 9.72 4.38 1.78
N GLN A 103 8.80 3.82 0.99
CA GLN A 103 9.15 3.28 -0.33
C GLN A 103 9.68 4.38 -1.27
N ARG A 104 9.06 5.58 -1.29
CA ARG A 104 9.58 6.74 -2.03
C ARG A 104 11.04 7.01 -1.70
N ASP A 105 11.35 7.12 -0.41
CA ASP A 105 12.68 7.48 0.06
C ASP A 105 13.72 6.37 -0.18
N MET A 106 13.26 5.14 -0.39
CA MET A 106 14.08 4.01 -0.83
C MET A 106 14.29 4.00 -2.36
N ASN A 107 13.75 4.97 -3.09
CA ASN A 107 13.70 5.07 -4.56
C ASN A 107 12.94 3.89 -5.20
N GLN A 108 11.90 3.42 -4.54
CA GLN A 108 11.01 2.41 -5.07
C GLN A 108 9.74 3.05 -5.63
N PRO A 109 9.04 2.40 -6.55
CA PRO A 109 7.71 2.81 -6.96
C PRO A 109 6.77 2.88 -5.75
N TYR A 110 5.94 3.92 -5.69
CA TYR A 110 5.05 4.18 -4.56
C TYR A 110 3.81 4.94 -5.02
N THR A 111 2.76 4.94 -4.20
CA THR A 111 1.54 5.70 -4.42
C THR A 111 1.52 6.96 -3.56
N ARG A 112 1.15 8.07 -4.17
CA ARG A 112 1.19 9.41 -3.57
C ARG A 112 -0.06 9.71 -2.77
N SER A 113 0.07 10.65 -1.83
CA SER A 113 -1.04 11.15 -0.98
C SER A 113 -0.93 12.63 -0.69
N ARG A 114 -2.11 13.27 -0.54
CA ARG A 114 -2.26 14.62 0.03
C ARG A 114 -3.46 14.60 0.99
N TYR A 115 -3.41 15.42 2.03
CA TYR A 115 -4.49 15.56 3.00
C TYR A 115 -5.46 16.67 2.59
N TYR A 116 -6.74 16.42 2.83
CA TYR A 116 -7.82 17.36 2.54
C TYR A 116 -8.89 17.34 3.63
N HIS A 117 -9.51 18.50 3.85
CA HIS A 117 -10.77 18.57 4.55
C HIS A 117 -11.90 18.20 3.58
N LEU A 118 -12.65 17.15 3.90
CA LEU A 118 -13.78 16.73 3.07
C LEU A 118 -15.08 17.34 3.57
N TYR A 119 -15.84 17.89 2.64
CA TYR A 119 -17.23 18.34 2.88
C TYR A 119 -18.17 17.50 2.00
N LEU A 120 -19.26 17.03 2.58
CA LEU A 120 -20.34 16.34 1.87
C LEU A 120 -21.57 17.23 1.89
N ASN A 121 -21.96 17.75 0.74
CA ASN A 121 -23.10 18.69 0.62
C ASN A 121 -23.01 19.87 1.60
N GLY A 122 -21.81 20.46 1.74
CA GLY A 122 -21.55 21.58 2.65
C GLY A 122 -21.35 21.20 4.13
N LEU A 123 -21.57 19.92 4.51
CA LEU A 123 -21.29 19.43 5.86
C LEU A 123 -19.84 18.95 5.96
N TYR A 124 -19.09 19.49 6.90
CA TYR A 124 -17.74 19.02 7.19
C TYR A 124 -17.75 17.54 7.60
N TRP A 125 -16.98 16.70 6.90
CA TRP A 125 -16.98 15.28 7.12
C TRP A 125 -15.68 14.75 7.75
N GLY A 126 -14.61 15.54 7.73
CA GLY A 126 -13.36 15.26 8.41
C GLY A 126 -12.12 15.35 7.52
N VAL A 127 -10.98 14.94 8.07
CA VAL A 127 -9.70 14.86 7.37
C VAL A 127 -9.66 13.56 6.57
N PHE A 128 -9.33 13.69 5.28
CA PHE A 128 -9.15 12.60 4.34
C PHE A 128 -7.81 12.74 3.65
N GLN A 129 -7.27 11.65 3.16
CA GLN A 129 -6.12 11.65 2.26
C GLN A 129 -6.53 11.15 0.88
N THR A 130 -6.05 11.83 -0.17
CA THR A 130 -6.09 11.25 -1.51
C THR A 130 -5.08 10.13 -1.60
N GLN A 131 -5.36 9.15 -2.42
CA GLN A 131 -4.44 8.05 -2.68
C GLN A 131 -4.56 7.61 -4.12
N GLU A 132 -3.43 7.52 -4.80
CA GLU A 132 -3.32 6.74 -6.02
C GLU A 132 -3.53 5.26 -5.71
N ARG A 133 -3.94 4.52 -6.69
CA ARG A 133 -4.10 3.08 -6.59
C ARG A 133 -3.07 2.37 -7.47
N SER A 134 -2.36 1.41 -6.89
CA SER A 134 -1.43 0.56 -7.61
C SER A 134 -2.20 -0.38 -8.54
N GLU A 135 -2.50 0.08 -9.76
CA GLU A 135 -3.24 -0.66 -10.78
C GLU A 135 -2.71 -0.35 -12.19
N ALA A 136 -3.22 -1.02 -13.23
CA ALA A 136 -2.68 -0.90 -14.59
C ALA A 136 -2.66 0.55 -15.11
N ARG A 137 -3.66 1.37 -14.79
CA ARG A 137 -3.69 2.78 -15.19
C ARG A 137 -2.61 3.62 -14.49
N PHE A 138 -2.33 3.35 -13.23
CA PHE A 138 -1.20 3.95 -12.51
C PHE A 138 0.11 3.54 -13.17
N ALA A 139 0.29 2.26 -13.47
CA ALA A 139 1.49 1.76 -14.12
C ALA A 139 1.71 2.41 -15.50
N GLU A 140 0.68 2.47 -16.35
CA GLU A 140 0.73 3.19 -17.63
C GLU A 140 1.17 4.65 -17.44
N SER A 141 0.65 5.34 -16.44
CA SER A 141 0.92 6.76 -16.19
C SER A 141 2.36 7.03 -15.78
N TYR A 142 2.99 6.13 -15.01
CA TYR A 142 4.35 6.33 -14.47
C TYR A 142 5.45 5.55 -15.20
N PHE A 143 5.10 4.46 -15.87
CA PHE A 143 6.08 3.60 -16.53
C PHE A 143 5.90 3.57 -18.07
N GLY A 144 4.79 4.12 -18.57
CA GLY A 144 4.46 4.10 -20.00
C GLY A 144 3.75 2.82 -20.42
N GLY A 145 3.87 2.44 -21.68
CA GLY A 145 3.16 1.28 -22.24
C GLY A 145 1.66 1.51 -22.39
N GLN A 146 0.89 0.45 -22.28
CA GLN A 146 -0.58 0.43 -22.39
C GLN A 146 -1.17 -0.29 -21.20
N VAL A 147 -2.34 0.09 -20.75
CA VAL A 147 -3.05 -0.54 -19.61
C VAL A 147 -3.15 -2.07 -19.78
N GLU A 148 -3.42 -2.52 -21.00
CA GLU A 148 -3.59 -3.93 -21.34
C GLU A 148 -2.30 -4.76 -21.20
N ASN A 149 -1.13 -4.10 -21.10
CA ASN A 149 0.15 -4.77 -20.92
C ASN A 149 0.39 -5.22 -19.47
N TYR A 150 -0.30 -4.62 -18.53
CA TYR A 150 -0.02 -4.81 -17.11
C TYR A 150 -0.85 -5.93 -16.48
N ASP A 151 -0.17 -6.75 -15.69
CA ASP A 151 -0.77 -7.63 -14.70
C ASP A 151 -0.73 -6.94 -13.34
N VAL A 152 -1.87 -6.89 -12.66
CA VAL A 152 -1.98 -6.31 -11.32
C VAL A 152 -2.60 -7.32 -10.38
N LEU A 153 -1.81 -7.72 -9.39
CA LEU A 153 -2.20 -8.68 -8.39
C LEU A 153 -2.48 -7.98 -7.06
N LYS A 154 -3.52 -8.40 -6.41
CA LYS A 154 -3.86 -8.01 -5.03
C LYS A 154 -4.54 -9.16 -4.30
N VAL A 155 -4.96 -8.90 -3.07
CA VAL A 155 -5.74 -9.84 -2.28
C VAL A 155 -7.22 -9.54 -2.40
N ASN A 156 -8.02 -10.57 -2.70
CA ASN A 156 -9.46 -10.57 -2.58
C ASN A 156 -9.85 -10.94 -1.16
N THR A 157 -10.48 -10.03 -0.44
CA THR A 157 -10.94 -10.23 0.93
C THR A 157 -12.45 -10.48 1.03
N GLU A 158 -13.14 -10.62 -0.12
CA GLU A 158 -14.59 -10.89 -0.11
C GLU A 158 -14.88 -12.25 0.53
N ASN A 159 -15.92 -12.28 1.35
CA ASN A 159 -16.32 -13.46 2.13
C ASN A 159 -15.20 -14.04 3.02
N TYR A 160 -14.24 -13.22 3.44
CA TYR A 160 -13.09 -13.64 4.28
C TYR A 160 -12.21 -14.72 3.64
N ASN A 161 -12.16 -14.79 2.32
CA ASN A 161 -11.37 -15.79 1.61
C ASN A 161 -9.87 -15.51 1.61
N TYR A 162 -9.46 -14.25 1.53
CA TYR A 162 -8.06 -13.83 1.49
C TYR A 162 -7.25 -14.63 0.46
N THR A 163 -7.62 -14.49 -0.80
CA THR A 163 -6.99 -15.18 -1.92
C THR A 163 -6.41 -14.19 -2.93
N LEU A 164 -5.41 -14.63 -3.67
CA LEU A 164 -4.84 -13.87 -4.76
C LEU A 164 -5.90 -13.59 -5.84
N GLU A 165 -5.91 -12.37 -6.36
CA GLU A 165 -6.78 -11.91 -7.44
C GLU A 165 -5.98 -11.03 -8.41
N ALA A 166 -6.11 -11.27 -9.71
CA ALA A 166 -5.68 -10.33 -10.75
C ALA A 166 -6.82 -9.32 -10.97
N THR A 167 -6.56 -8.04 -10.72
CA THR A 167 -7.54 -6.96 -11.01
C THR A 167 -7.42 -6.39 -12.40
N ASP A 168 -6.25 -6.53 -12.99
CA ASP A 168 -5.94 -6.21 -14.38
C ASP A 168 -5.06 -7.34 -14.94
N GLY A 169 -5.19 -7.64 -16.23
CA GLY A 169 -4.45 -8.72 -16.86
C GLY A 169 -4.77 -10.11 -16.29
N ASN A 170 -3.74 -10.87 -15.93
CA ASN A 170 -3.86 -12.23 -15.42
C ASN A 170 -2.78 -12.54 -14.36
N SER A 171 -2.75 -13.78 -13.86
CA SER A 171 -1.77 -14.24 -12.87
C SER A 171 -0.80 -15.30 -13.39
N ASP A 172 -0.70 -15.48 -14.69
CA ASP A 172 0.06 -16.58 -15.29
C ASP A 172 1.55 -16.45 -15.00
N HIS A 173 2.13 -15.27 -15.14
CA HIS A 173 3.54 -15.02 -14.83
C HIS A 173 3.84 -15.19 -13.31
N TRP A 174 2.91 -14.81 -12.43
CA TRP A 174 3.04 -15.06 -11.00
C TRP A 174 2.94 -16.55 -10.64
N PHE A 175 2.14 -17.30 -11.41
CA PHE A 175 2.07 -18.76 -11.29
C PHE A 175 3.36 -19.45 -11.75
N GLU A 176 4.03 -18.93 -12.78
CA GLU A 176 5.35 -19.41 -13.19
C GLU A 176 6.34 -19.27 -12.03
N ILE A 177 6.40 -18.09 -11.38
CA ILE A 177 7.29 -17.84 -10.23
C ILE A 177 6.97 -18.77 -9.05
N TYR A 178 5.69 -19.05 -8.79
CA TYR A 178 5.26 -19.99 -7.74
C TYR A 178 5.86 -21.40 -7.96
N ASN A 179 6.02 -21.83 -9.20
CA ASN A 179 6.55 -23.14 -9.56
C ASN A 179 8.09 -23.18 -9.67
N MET A 180 8.77 -22.03 -9.53
CA MET A 180 10.24 -21.98 -9.59
C MET A 180 10.85 -22.41 -8.25
N TRP A 181 12.10 -22.90 -8.34
CA TRP A 181 12.97 -23.16 -7.19
C TRP A 181 14.06 -22.10 -7.14
N PHE A 182 14.64 -21.85 -5.97
CA PHE A 182 15.56 -20.74 -5.78
C PHE A 182 16.81 -21.12 -4.95
N GLU A 183 17.05 -22.41 -4.74
CA GLU A 183 18.15 -22.90 -3.90
C GLU A 183 19.50 -22.76 -4.58
N SER A 184 19.57 -22.98 -5.89
CA SER A 184 20.79 -22.82 -6.68
C SER A 184 20.95 -21.38 -7.20
N ASN A 185 22.22 -20.96 -7.43
CA ASN A 185 22.49 -19.67 -8.06
C ASN A 185 21.90 -19.58 -9.47
N GLN A 186 21.83 -20.66 -10.22
CA GLN A 186 21.20 -20.66 -11.53
C GLN A 186 19.71 -20.32 -11.43
N GLU A 187 18.99 -20.91 -10.48
CA GLU A 187 17.56 -20.66 -10.28
C GLU A 187 17.33 -19.24 -9.75
N TYR A 188 18.11 -18.81 -8.76
CA TYR A 188 18.03 -17.46 -8.21
C TYR A 188 18.26 -16.39 -9.27
N PHE A 189 19.38 -16.46 -10.00
CA PHE A 189 19.72 -15.48 -11.02
C PHE A 189 18.78 -15.51 -12.23
N SER A 190 18.13 -16.65 -12.51
CA SER A 190 17.13 -16.73 -13.57
C SER A 190 15.94 -15.81 -13.32
N LEU A 191 15.58 -15.53 -12.07
CA LEU A 191 14.56 -14.52 -11.73
C LEU A 191 14.85 -13.12 -12.26
N GLU A 192 16.12 -12.81 -12.49
CA GLU A 192 16.57 -11.52 -13.05
C GLU A 192 17.06 -11.65 -14.51
N GLY A 193 16.73 -12.74 -15.19
CA GLY A 193 17.19 -12.96 -16.57
C GLY A 193 18.70 -13.13 -16.71
N ARG A 194 19.37 -13.68 -15.68
CA ARG A 194 20.83 -13.83 -15.58
C ARG A 194 21.23 -15.31 -15.60
N ASP A 195 22.48 -15.58 -16.00
CA ASP A 195 23.08 -16.91 -15.92
C ASP A 195 23.50 -17.26 -14.47
N GLN A 196 23.97 -18.50 -14.28
CA GLN A 196 24.41 -19.00 -12.96
C GLN A 196 25.56 -18.20 -12.30
N PHE A 197 26.24 -17.33 -13.04
CA PHE A 197 27.31 -16.46 -12.58
C PHE A 197 26.82 -15.02 -12.36
N GLY A 198 25.54 -14.75 -12.55
CA GLY A 198 24.93 -13.42 -12.41
C GLY A 198 25.12 -12.50 -13.62
N ASN A 199 25.59 -13.00 -14.77
CA ASN A 199 25.73 -12.19 -15.97
C ASN A 199 24.38 -12.09 -16.71
N PRO A 200 24.02 -10.92 -17.26
CA PRO A 200 22.80 -10.77 -18.05
C PRO A 200 22.77 -11.73 -19.26
N MET A 201 21.67 -12.45 -19.41
CA MET A 201 21.45 -13.30 -20.58
C MET A 201 20.79 -12.50 -21.69
N LYS A 202 21.20 -12.72 -22.95
CA LYS A 202 20.55 -12.14 -24.11
C LYS A 202 19.09 -12.65 -24.20
N GLY A 203 18.13 -11.75 -24.07
CA GLY A 203 16.71 -12.09 -24.05
C GLY A 203 16.25 -12.73 -22.73
N GLY A 204 17.06 -12.63 -21.68
CA GLY A 204 16.67 -13.07 -20.35
C GLY A 204 15.51 -12.20 -19.83
N GLN A 205 14.49 -12.85 -19.28
CA GLN A 205 13.35 -12.20 -18.68
C GLN A 205 13.59 -11.96 -17.18
N VAL A 206 13.35 -10.73 -16.73
CA VAL A 206 13.25 -10.42 -15.30
C VAL A 206 11.85 -10.80 -14.83
N HIS A 207 11.75 -11.71 -13.88
CA HIS A 207 10.48 -12.14 -13.32
C HIS A 207 10.10 -11.30 -12.08
N VAL A 208 11.09 -10.91 -11.29
CA VAL A 208 10.91 -10.16 -10.04
C VAL A 208 11.99 -9.08 -9.94
N ASP A 209 11.59 -7.86 -9.62
CA ASP A 209 12.52 -6.84 -9.16
C ASP A 209 12.96 -7.19 -7.73
N ILE A 210 14.11 -7.83 -7.62
CA ILE A 210 14.64 -8.35 -6.34
C ILE A 210 14.95 -7.21 -5.38
N ASP A 211 15.45 -6.08 -5.85
CA ASP A 211 15.72 -4.91 -5.00
C ASP A 211 14.42 -4.32 -4.46
N ASN A 212 13.38 -4.24 -5.28
CA ASN A 212 12.06 -3.80 -4.85
C ASN A 212 11.45 -4.79 -3.84
N LEU A 213 11.53 -6.09 -4.07
CA LEU A 213 11.04 -7.11 -3.12
C LEU A 213 11.72 -6.96 -1.77
N ILE A 214 13.05 -6.81 -1.75
CA ILE A 214 13.82 -6.66 -0.50
C ILE A 214 13.40 -5.37 0.22
N ASP A 215 13.34 -4.25 -0.48
CA ASP A 215 12.98 -2.96 0.10
C ASP A 215 11.55 -2.96 0.63
N TYR A 216 10.61 -3.56 -0.11
CA TYR A 216 9.23 -3.76 0.34
C TYR A 216 9.17 -4.57 1.64
N MET A 217 9.92 -5.67 1.73
CA MET A 217 10.00 -6.48 2.95
C MET A 217 10.69 -5.72 4.10
N LEU A 218 11.71 -4.90 3.80
CA LEU A 218 12.34 -4.04 4.82
C LEU A 218 11.35 -3.02 5.39
N VAL A 219 10.48 -2.43 4.57
CA VAL A 219 9.41 -1.55 5.07
C VAL A 219 8.48 -2.30 6.02
N ILE A 220 8.03 -3.52 5.64
CA ILE A 220 7.15 -4.35 6.48
C ILE A 220 7.80 -4.68 7.82
N PHE A 221 9.04 -5.14 7.80
CA PHE A 221 9.77 -5.53 9.01
C PHE A 221 10.07 -4.34 9.92
N TYR A 222 10.54 -3.24 9.33
CA TYR A 222 10.92 -2.03 10.06
C TYR A 222 9.73 -1.37 10.75
N THR A 223 8.58 -1.32 10.09
CA THR A 223 7.37 -0.72 10.64
C THR A 223 6.56 -1.68 11.51
N GLY A 224 6.94 -2.95 11.59
CA GLY A 224 6.18 -3.98 12.31
C GLY A 224 4.77 -4.13 11.76
N ASN A 225 4.58 -4.01 10.43
CA ASN A 225 3.27 -4.17 9.82
C ASN A 225 2.79 -5.62 9.96
N PHE A 226 1.79 -5.84 10.80
CA PHE A 226 1.28 -7.18 11.09
C PHE A 226 0.07 -7.59 10.24
N ASP A 227 -0.26 -6.79 9.22
CA ASP A 227 -1.40 -7.01 8.31
C ASP A 227 -1.02 -7.04 6.83
N SER A 228 0.27 -7.01 6.50
CA SER A 228 0.79 -7.03 5.12
C SER A 228 2.17 -7.68 5.06
N PRO A 229 2.52 -8.39 4.00
CA PRO A 229 1.69 -8.91 2.90
C PRO A 229 0.91 -10.15 3.30
N THR A 230 0.94 -10.49 4.56
CA THR A 230 0.18 -11.54 5.22
C THR A 230 -0.20 -11.07 6.62
N ALA A 231 -1.31 -11.56 7.16
CA ALA A 231 -1.81 -11.10 8.45
C ALA A 231 -1.40 -12.03 9.59
N SER A 232 -0.82 -11.45 10.65
CA SER A 232 -0.39 -12.18 11.86
C SER A 232 -1.57 -12.82 12.58
N PHE A 233 -2.73 -12.14 12.62
CA PHE A 233 -3.95 -12.68 13.19
C PHE A 233 -4.59 -13.84 12.37
N MET A 234 -4.05 -14.13 11.19
CA MET A 234 -4.34 -15.34 10.38
C MET A 234 -3.15 -16.32 10.37
N ASN A 235 -2.27 -16.25 11.39
CA ASN A 235 -1.06 -17.05 11.52
C ASN A 235 -0.12 -16.95 10.29
N ASN A 236 -0.13 -15.84 9.59
CA ASN A 236 0.62 -15.59 8.35
C ASN A 236 0.41 -16.64 7.25
N LYS A 237 -0.74 -17.31 7.23
CA LYS A 237 -1.08 -18.35 6.24
C LYS A 237 -1.85 -17.83 5.04
N ARG A 238 -2.32 -16.61 5.09
CA ARG A 238 -3.11 -16.00 4.04
C ARG A 238 -2.54 -14.64 3.64
N PRO A 239 -2.54 -14.35 2.34
CA PRO A 239 -2.11 -13.05 1.84
C PRO A 239 -3.05 -11.96 2.32
N ASN A 240 -2.53 -10.76 2.54
CA ASN A 240 -3.33 -9.57 2.82
C ASN A 240 -2.58 -8.30 2.42
N ASN A 241 -3.32 -7.26 2.07
CA ASN A 241 -2.87 -5.88 1.88
C ASN A 241 -1.57 -5.70 1.09
N PHE A 242 -1.40 -6.39 -0.04
CA PHE A 242 -0.33 -6.09 -0.97
C PHE A 242 -0.86 -5.84 -2.38
N TYR A 243 -0.08 -5.13 -3.18
CA TYR A 243 -0.19 -5.04 -4.62
C TYR A 243 1.12 -5.45 -5.27
N ALA A 244 1.01 -6.13 -6.40
CA ALA A 244 2.15 -6.41 -7.27
C ALA A 244 1.78 -6.05 -8.70
N ILE A 245 2.68 -5.40 -9.41
CA ILE A 245 2.48 -4.98 -10.81
C ILE A 245 3.63 -5.50 -11.66
N ASP A 246 3.29 -6.06 -12.82
CA ASP A 246 4.23 -6.52 -13.84
C ASP A 246 3.78 -6.02 -15.22
N ASP A 247 4.73 -5.66 -16.08
CA ASP A 247 4.50 -5.38 -17.50
C ASP A 247 4.88 -6.60 -18.33
N ARG A 248 3.89 -7.32 -18.84
CA ARG A 248 4.09 -8.52 -19.69
C ARG A 248 4.90 -8.27 -20.95
N THR A 249 5.08 -7.03 -21.35
CA THR A 249 5.80 -6.64 -22.57
C THR A 249 7.19 -6.08 -22.31
N ASP A 250 7.49 -5.69 -21.06
CA ASP A 250 8.80 -5.22 -20.63
C ASP A 250 9.53 -6.27 -19.78
N TYR A 251 10.24 -7.16 -20.44
CA TYR A 251 11.00 -8.23 -19.78
C TYR A 251 12.18 -7.72 -18.92
N SER A 252 12.39 -6.44 -18.82
CA SER A 252 13.49 -5.85 -18.04
C SER A 252 13.13 -5.50 -16.59
N ARG A 253 11.85 -5.55 -16.21
CA ARG A 253 11.36 -5.06 -14.90
C ARG A 253 10.95 -6.16 -13.93
N GLY A 254 10.05 -7.04 -14.34
CA GLY A 254 9.41 -8.03 -13.48
C GLY A 254 8.47 -7.43 -12.42
N PHE A 255 7.90 -8.28 -11.56
CA PHE A 255 6.97 -7.85 -10.53
C PHE A 255 7.59 -6.87 -9.54
N GLN A 256 6.89 -5.76 -9.30
CA GLN A 256 7.18 -4.75 -8.28
C GLN A 256 6.07 -4.68 -7.24
N PHE A 257 6.43 -4.55 -5.95
CA PHE A 257 5.52 -4.61 -4.81
C PHE A 257 5.31 -3.25 -4.18
N TYR A 258 4.06 -2.97 -3.75
CA TYR A 258 3.64 -1.67 -3.25
C TYR A 258 3.08 -1.78 -1.85
N ALA A 259 3.51 -0.89 -0.94
CA ALA A 259 2.89 -0.74 0.36
C ALA A 259 1.44 -0.27 0.19
N HIS A 260 0.53 -0.95 0.88
CA HIS A 260 -0.91 -0.70 0.79
C HIS A 260 -1.58 -1.03 2.12
N ASP A 261 -2.54 -0.17 2.51
CA ASP A 261 -3.36 -0.34 3.72
C ASP A 261 -2.54 -0.58 5.00
N ALA A 262 -1.48 0.22 5.16
CA ALA A 262 -0.47 0.04 6.19
C ALA A 262 -0.83 0.73 7.52
N GLU A 263 -2.11 0.82 7.88
CA GLU A 263 -2.53 1.41 9.16
C GLU A 263 -2.20 0.51 10.38
N HIS A 264 -1.90 -0.76 10.15
CA HIS A 264 -1.45 -1.71 11.17
C HIS A 264 0.08 -1.72 11.38
N THR A 265 0.70 -0.54 11.41
CA THR A 265 2.15 -0.36 11.58
C THR A 265 2.49 0.44 12.84
N MET A 266 3.71 0.31 13.31
CA MET A 266 4.29 1.11 14.40
C MET A 266 3.51 0.99 15.73
N PHE A 267 2.98 -0.19 16.02
CA PHE A 267 2.35 -0.46 17.29
C PHE A 267 3.34 -1.11 18.26
N ALA A 268 3.65 -0.39 19.34
CA ALA A 268 4.38 -0.99 20.46
C ALA A 268 3.50 -2.00 21.22
N GLU A 269 2.20 -1.71 21.31
CA GLU A 269 1.17 -2.56 21.88
C GLU A 269 -0.01 -2.64 20.90
N ALA A 270 -0.04 -3.70 20.10
CA ALA A 270 -1.17 -4.04 19.26
C ALA A 270 -2.32 -4.62 20.12
N PHE A 271 -3.46 -4.95 19.50
CA PHE A 271 -4.56 -5.63 20.21
C PHE A 271 -4.17 -7.02 20.74
N ASP A 272 -3.11 -7.63 20.19
CA ASP A 272 -2.40 -8.78 20.75
C ASP A 272 -0.94 -8.37 20.94
N PRO A 273 -0.36 -8.48 22.15
CA PRO A 273 1.03 -8.09 22.41
C PRO A 273 2.06 -8.91 21.61
N ALA A 274 1.66 -10.03 20.99
CA ALA A 274 2.51 -10.78 20.08
C ALA A 274 2.66 -10.15 18.68
N TYR A 275 1.86 -9.14 18.34
CA TYR A 275 1.84 -8.51 17.01
C TYR A 275 2.56 -7.16 17.02
N GLY A 276 2.81 -6.64 15.83
CA GLY A 276 3.46 -5.34 15.63
C GLY A 276 4.96 -5.36 15.84
N LEU A 277 5.50 -4.35 16.51
CA LEU A 277 6.95 -4.19 16.72
C LEU A 277 7.57 -5.29 17.60
N GLN A 278 6.78 -6.04 18.36
CA GLN A 278 7.24 -7.16 19.17
C GLN A 278 7.25 -8.49 18.40
N GLU A 279 6.68 -8.54 17.22
CA GLU A 279 6.60 -9.76 16.42
C GLU A 279 7.91 -9.97 15.62
N ASP A 280 8.51 -11.15 15.75
CA ASP A 280 9.58 -11.57 14.85
C ASP A 280 9.00 -12.02 13.50
N ARG A 281 8.85 -11.07 12.59
CA ARG A 281 8.40 -11.35 11.22
C ARG A 281 9.52 -11.71 10.25
N VAL A 282 10.77 -11.52 10.65
CA VAL A 282 11.94 -11.88 9.85
C VAL A 282 12.13 -13.40 9.85
N ASN A 283 11.92 -14.04 11.01
CA ASN A 283 12.08 -15.48 11.18
C ASN A 283 10.73 -16.17 11.36
N LEU A 284 9.86 -16.10 10.36
CA LEU A 284 8.49 -16.64 10.45
C LEU A 284 8.42 -18.15 10.72
N HIS A 285 9.45 -18.90 10.33
CA HIS A 285 9.56 -20.34 10.63
C HIS A 285 9.87 -20.63 12.11
N MET A 286 10.23 -19.61 12.88
CA MET A 286 10.53 -19.71 14.31
C MET A 286 9.33 -19.30 15.18
N ARG A 287 8.14 -19.16 14.62
CA ARG A 287 6.95 -18.84 15.42
C ARG A 287 6.72 -19.91 16.49
N THR A 288 6.33 -19.46 17.67
CA THR A 288 6.15 -20.30 18.86
C THR A 288 5.09 -21.41 18.73
N ASP A 289 4.21 -21.30 17.72
CA ASP A 289 3.18 -22.31 17.42
C ASP A 289 3.67 -23.40 16.45
N GLY A 290 4.93 -23.33 15.98
CA GLY A 290 5.50 -24.31 15.04
C GLY A 290 4.86 -24.27 13.65
N SER A 291 4.00 -23.29 13.36
CA SER A 291 3.40 -23.16 12.04
C SER A 291 4.42 -22.54 11.09
N HIS A 292 4.83 -23.32 10.10
CA HIS A 292 5.52 -22.77 8.94
C HIS A 292 4.55 -21.89 8.15
N MET A 293 5.06 -20.83 7.50
CA MET A 293 4.35 -20.20 6.41
C MET A 293 4.24 -21.24 5.28
N ASP A 294 3.25 -22.08 5.37
CA ASP A 294 2.99 -23.01 4.29
C ASP A 294 1.94 -22.37 3.37
N VAL A 295 2.39 -22.04 2.17
CA VAL A 295 1.51 -21.65 1.08
C VAL A 295 0.93 -22.95 0.54
N ALA A 296 -0.23 -23.33 1.04
CA ALA A 296 -0.87 -24.59 0.70
C ALA A 296 -1.18 -24.72 -0.80
N ASP A 297 -1.42 -23.60 -1.45
CA ASP A 297 -1.71 -23.52 -2.88
C ASP A 297 -1.38 -22.13 -3.45
N PHE A 298 -1.42 -21.99 -4.77
CA PHE A 298 -1.14 -20.76 -5.49
C PHE A 298 -2.03 -19.58 -5.03
N SER A 299 -3.27 -19.83 -4.61
CA SER A 299 -4.18 -18.75 -4.18
C SER A 299 -3.69 -18.04 -2.91
N ALA A 300 -2.78 -18.64 -2.18
CA ALA A 300 -2.17 -18.10 -0.97
C ALA A 300 -0.73 -17.59 -1.19
N PHE A 301 -0.21 -17.63 -2.41
CA PHE A 301 1.15 -17.20 -2.71
C PHE A 301 1.30 -15.66 -2.60
N HIS A 302 2.26 -15.19 -1.84
CA HIS A 302 2.45 -13.77 -1.50
C HIS A 302 3.94 -13.38 -1.40
N PRO A 303 4.29 -12.06 -1.45
CA PRO A 303 5.68 -11.60 -1.47
C PRO A 303 6.55 -12.09 -0.30
N GLN A 304 6.00 -12.19 0.90
CA GLN A 304 6.77 -12.66 2.06
C GLN A 304 7.11 -14.15 1.95
N TRP A 305 6.26 -14.95 1.32
CA TRP A 305 6.58 -16.34 1.02
C TRP A 305 7.70 -16.45 -0.02
N LEU A 306 7.65 -15.63 -1.06
CA LEU A 306 8.71 -15.55 -2.05
C LEU A 306 10.04 -15.13 -1.40
N HIS A 307 10.03 -14.07 -0.59
CA HIS A 307 11.17 -13.64 0.20
C HIS A 307 11.74 -14.79 1.05
N PHE A 308 10.88 -15.49 1.78
CA PHE A 308 11.29 -16.62 2.60
C PHE A 308 11.98 -17.71 1.78
N LYS A 309 11.41 -18.11 0.64
CA LYS A 309 12.02 -19.08 -0.27
C LYS A 309 13.39 -18.62 -0.78
N LEU A 310 13.52 -17.35 -1.11
CA LEU A 310 14.78 -16.79 -1.58
C LEU A 310 15.88 -16.77 -0.50
N THR A 311 15.51 -16.74 0.79
CA THR A 311 16.51 -16.79 1.89
C THR A 311 17.28 -18.10 1.96
N TYR A 312 16.89 -19.15 1.26
CA TYR A 312 17.70 -20.37 1.12
C TYR A 312 18.93 -20.16 0.21
N ASN A 313 18.93 -19.13 -0.63
CA ASN A 313 20.05 -18.80 -1.50
C ASN A 313 21.01 -17.80 -0.83
N ASP A 314 22.34 -18.07 -0.90
CA ASP A 314 23.35 -17.22 -0.27
C ASP A 314 23.47 -15.84 -0.92
N GLU A 315 23.36 -15.74 -2.25
CA GLU A 315 23.43 -14.49 -2.98
C GLU A 315 22.27 -13.55 -2.60
N TYR A 316 21.06 -14.11 -2.47
CA TYR A 316 19.92 -13.34 -2.01
C TYR A 316 20.14 -12.83 -0.57
N ARG A 317 20.65 -13.68 0.34
CA ARG A 317 20.95 -13.25 1.71
C ARG A 317 22.00 -12.15 1.78
N MET A 318 23.03 -12.22 0.93
CA MET A 318 24.03 -11.15 0.83
C MET A 318 23.39 -9.86 0.34
N ARG A 319 22.61 -9.91 -0.75
CA ARG A 319 21.92 -8.75 -1.32
C ARG A 319 20.94 -8.14 -0.31
N PHE A 320 20.21 -8.96 0.43
CA PHE A 320 19.32 -8.48 1.51
C PHE A 320 20.11 -7.71 2.58
N ARG A 321 21.27 -8.23 3.01
CA ARG A 321 22.14 -7.55 3.98
C ARG A 321 22.69 -6.22 3.45
N ASP A 322 23.09 -6.19 2.20
CA ASP A 322 23.60 -4.97 1.57
C ASP A 322 22.51 -3.90 1.49
N ARG A 323 21.30 -4.27 1.10
CA ARG A 323 20.15 -3.36 1.08
C ARG A 323 19.75 -2.90 2.48
N ALA A 324 19.70 -3.81 3.45
CA ALA A 324 19.44 -3.48 4.85
C ALA A 324 20.50 -2.50 5.39
N HIS A 325 21.77 -2.75 5.12
CA HIS A 325 22.87 -1.85 5.49
C HIS A 325 22.73 -0.47 4.84
N LYS A 326 22.44 -0.43 3.54
CA LYS A 326 22.20 0.82 2.79
C LYS A 326 21.12 1.68 3.45
N HIS A 327 20.00 1.07 3.86
CA HIS A 327 18.86 1.81 4.36
C HIS A 327 18.93 2.08 5.88
N LEU A 328 19.56 1.23 6.66
CA LEU A 328 19.66 1.36 8.12
C LEU A 328 20.89 2.14 8.61
N SER A 329 21.82 2.51 7.71
CA SER A 329 23.05 3.20 8.11
C SER A 329 23.40 4.35 7.16
N GLY A 330 24.37 5.19 7.56
CA GLY A 330 25.00 6.18 6.69
C GLY A 330 24.05 7.24 6.08
N GLY A 331 22.94 7.57 6.72
CA GLY A 331 21.93 8.48 6.18
C GLY A 331 20.89 7.80 5.30
N GLY A 332 20.81 6.49 5.33
CA GLY A 332 19.80 5.69 4.61
C GLY A 332 18.37 5.93 5.10
N SER A 333 17.40 5.51 4.31
CA SER A 333 15.97 5.84 4.44
C SER A 333 15.31 5.32 5.72
N LEU A 334 15.90 4.31 6.38
CA LEU A 334 15.40 3.72 7.63
C LEU A 334 16.21 4.15 8.87
N THR A 335 17.06 5.18 8.75
CA THR A 335 17.73 5.76 9.92
C THR A 335 16.76 6.60 10.72
N LEU A 336 17.00 6.74 12.03
CA LEU A 336 16.15 7.54 12.93
C LEU A 336 15.94 8.97 12.40
N ALA A 337 16.99 9.63 11.93
CA ALA A 337 16.89 10.98 11.38
C ALA A 337 15.94 11.07 10.18
N LYS A 338 15.98 10.08 9.28
CA LYS A 338 15.09 10.02 8.11
C LYS A 338 13.67 9.63 8.48
N LEU A 339 13.50 8.83 9.53
CA LEU A 339 12.19 8.53 10.09
C LEU A 339 11.54 9.81 10.67
N GLU A 340 12.27 10.53 11.49
CA GLU A 340 11.81 11.79 12.11
C GLU A 340 11.49 12.85 11.04
N GLU A 341 12.36 13.03 10.03
CA GLU A 341 12.12 13.95 8.91
C GLU A 341 10.81 13.62 8.19
N ARG A 342 10.58 12.37 7.84
CA ARG A 342 9.37 11.88 7.14
C ARG A 342 8.12 12.03 8.01
N LEU A 343 8.22 11.73 9.30
CA LEU A 343 7.11 11.88 10.25
C LEU A 343 6.71 13.34 10.39
N ASN A 344 7.69 14.22 10.63
CA ASN A 344 7.48 15.66 10.79
C ASN A 344 6.87 16.28 9.54
N GLU A 345 7.34 15.89 8.33
CA GLU A 345 6.76 16.37 7.06
C GLU A 345 5.23 16.14 7.01
N ARG A 346 4.76 14.99 7.46
CA ARG A 346 3.33 14.64 7.44
C ARG A 346 2.57 15.19 8.64
N GLU A 347 3.19 15.25 9.81
CA GLU A 347 2.61 15.85 11.01
C GLU A 347 2.29 17.34 10.76
N GLU A 348 3.23 18.10 10.21
CA GLU A 348 3.03 19.52 9.88
C GLU A 348 1.83 19.77 8.96
N GLN A 349 1.53 18.82 8.06
CA GLN A 349 0.39 18.93 7.15
C GLN A 349 -0.95 18.78 7.86
N ILE A 350 -1.03 17.99 8.93
CA ILE A 350 -2.31 17.68 9.61
C ILE A 350 -2.42 18.31 10.99
N ASP A 351 -1.40 18.90 11.55
CA ASP A 351 -1.36 19.42 12.92
C ASP A 351 -2.55 20.34 13.24
N LYS A 352 -2.86 21.28 12.36
CA LYS A 352 -4.03 22.16 12.53
C LYS A 352 -5.33 21.52 12.05
N ALA A 353 -5.24 20.61 11.08
CA ALA A 353 -6.42 19.96 10.50
C ALA A 353 -7.10 19.03 11.51
N ILE A 354 -6.32 18.44 12.43
CA ILE A 354 -6.83 17.53 13.45
C ILE A 354 -7.80 18.20 14.43
N ILE A 355 -7.72 19.51 14.61
CA ILE A 355 -8.65 20.28 15.45
C ILE A 355 -10.09 20.19 14.89
N ALA A 356 -10.23 20.33 13.57
CA ALA A 356 -11.52 20.18 12.91
C ALA A 356 -12.01 18.71 12.91
N GLU A 357 -11.10 17.77 12.79
CA GLU A 357 -11.40 16.34 12.95
C GLU A 357 -11.92 16.02 14.34
N SER A 358 -11.27 16.54 15.39
CA SER A 358 -11.71 16.43 16.78
C SER A 358 -13.12 16.98 16.97
N ALA A 359 -13.40 18.18 16.46
CA ALA A 359 -14.72 18.81 16.54
C ALA A 359 -15.83 18.00 15.83
N ARG A 360 -15.49 17.19 14.83
CA ARG A 360 -16.44 16.38 14.08
C ARG A 360 -16.60 14.96 14.60
N TRP A 361 -15.51 14.34 15.05
CA TRP A 361 -15.47 12.92 15.37
C TRP A 361 -14.89 12.58 16.74
N GLY A 362 -14.33 13.55 17.47
CA GLY A 362 -13.65 13.32 18.75
C GLY A 362 -14.55 12.70 19.81
N ASP A 363 -15.83 13.07 19.83
CA ASP A 363 -16.83 12.58 20.79
C ASP A 363 -17.82 11.56 20.21
N ALA A 364 -17.60 11.08 18.99
CA ALA A 364 -18.56 10.23 18.27
C ALA A 364 -18.95 8.96 19.04
N LYS A 365 -18.07 8.43 19.88
CA LYS A 365 -18.28 7.19 20.67
C LYS A 365 -17.94 7.35 22.15
N ARG A 366 -17.74 8.59 22.65
CA ARG A 366 -17.33 8.86 24.03
C ARG A 366 -17.81 10.24 24.51
N ALA A 367 -17.96 10.41 25.83
CA ALA A 367 -18.42 11.66 26.43
C ALA A 367 -17.33 12.75 26.45
N SER A 368 -16.06 12.38 26.56
CA SER A 368 -14.92 13.30 26.51
C SER A 368 -14.25 13.16 25.14
N PRO A 369 -14.23 14.22 24.32
CA PRO A 369 -13.70 14.10 22.96
C PRO A 369 -12.20 13.79 22.96
N TYR A 370 -11.76 13.05 21.95
CA TYR A 370 -10.35 13.05 21.56
C TYR A 370 -9.99 14.40 20.97
N THR A 371 -8.82 14.87 21.30
CA THR A 371 -8.31 16.18 20.88
C THR A 371 -6.93 16.01 20.19
N ARG A 372 -6.37 17.14 19.73
CA ARG A 372 -5.03 17.19 19.19
C ARG A 372 -3.96 16.70 20.18
N ASP A 373 -4.21 16.86 21.47
CA ASP A 373 -3.23 16.56 22.53
C ASP A 373 -3.30 15.09 22.99
N ASP A 374 -4.26 14.28 22.46
CA ASP A 374 -4.37 12.85 22.69
C ASP A 374 -3.54 12.05 21.68
#